data_5ab36df53744b001448fd2fd3fdadf8f
#
_entry.id   5ab36df53744b001448fd2fd3fdadf8f
#
_cell.length_a   1.000
_cell.length_b   1.000
_cell.length_c   1.000
_cell.angle_alpha   90.00
_cell.angle_beta   90.00
_cell.angle_gamma   90.00
#
_symmetry.space_group_name_H-M   'P 1'
#
loop_
_entity.id
_entity.type
_entity.pdbx_description
1 polymer ?
#
loop_
_entity_poly.entity_id
_entity_poly.type
_entity_poly.pdbx_seq_one_letter_code
_entity_poly.pdbx_strand_id
1 'polypeptide(L)'
;MSGPADEDRHYSYSHYANREVAEGFDALRFGGPIGQYLLEAQQALLLDAIAPPAGRRVLDVGTGTGRAALALSAAGAIVTGVDASAEMLAVARQHATERGLSATFDVADAHALPFGDRSIDVSVCLRMLMHVPDWQRCVSELCRVSRWRVVLDFPARLSFAWAESTGRRVAASVGRKTEPYRVLAERDVAGVLASHGFRVTTTSRQFVLPIALHKTVGSLGFTRGIERSLDLIGLNRLLGSPVTMVAER
;
A
#
# COMPACT_ATOMS: atom_id res chain seq x y z
N MET A 1 33.48 10.61 -3.28
CA MET A 1 33.19 10.97 -4.70
C MET A 1 31.77 10.48 -4.98
N SER A 2 30.79 11.37 -4.80
CA SER A 2 29.37 11.13 -5.10
C SER A 2 29.19 11.20 -6.62
N GLY A 3 28.70 10.12 -7.21
CA GLY A 3 28.44 10.04 -8.66
C GLY A 3 27.19 10.81 -9.06
N PRO A 4 27.00 11.16 -10.34
CA PRO A 4 25.93 12.03 -10.85
C PRO A 4 24.57 11.31 -11.00
N ALA A 5 24.13 10.55 -10.01
CA ALA A 5 22.93 9.69 -10.08
C ALA A 5 21.80 10.05 -9.11
N ASP A 6 21.92 11.14 -8.32
CA ASP A 6 20.99 11.42 -7.22
C ASP A 6 19.93 12.51 -7.51
N GLU A 7 20.10 13.30 -8.57
CA GLU A 7 19.17 14.40 -8.87
C GLU A 7 17.90 13.98 -9.66
N ASP A 8 17.86 12.77 -10.22
CA ASP A 8 16.73 12.25 -11.03
C ASP A 8 15.86 11.23 -10.29
N ARG A 9 16.16 10.93 -9.02
CA ARG A 9 15.35 9.99 -8.24
C ARG A 9 14.04 10.64 -7.76
N HIS A 10 12.93 9.95 -8.00
CA HIS A 10 11.62 10.37 -7.51
C HIS A 10 11.67 10.65 -5.99
N TYR A 11 10.99 11.71 -5.55
CA TYR A 11 11.00 12.21 -4.15
C TYR A 11 10.78 11.12 -3.08
N SER A 12 10.03 10.07 -3.40
CA SER A 12 9.76 8.99 -2.45
C SER A 12 11.02 8.26 -1.98
N TYR A 13 12.03 8.13 -2.85
CA TYR A 13 13.28 7.49 -2.48
C TYR A 13 14.08 8.29 -1.44
N SER A 14 14.10 9.62 -1.56
CA SER A 14 14.79 10.49 -0.61
C SER A 14 13.99 10.75 0.65
N HIS A 15 12.65 10.88 0.54
CA HIS A 15 11.77 11.18 1.66
C HIS A 15 11.76 10.04 2.69
N TYR A 16 11.58 8.80 2.23
CA TYR A 16 11.52 7.62 3.11
C TYR A 16 12.90 7.09 3.53
N ALA A 17 13.99 7.60 2.96
CA ALA A 17 15.35 7.34 3.42
C ALA A 17 15.75 8.17 4.67
N ASN A 18 14.84 8.96 5.24
CA ASN A 18 15.07 9.71 6.46
C ASN A 18 14.64 8.88 7.68
N ARG A 19 15.57 8.67 8.63
CA ARG A 19 15.34 7.87 9.82
C ARG A 19 14.21 8.41 10.71
N GLU A 20 14.12 9.72 10.91
CA GLU A 20 13.07 10.35 11.71
C GLU A 20 11.69 10.12 11.06
N VAL A 21 11.63 10.17 9.73
CA VAL A 21 10.40 9.87 8.96
C VAL A 21 10.02 8.40 9.16
N ALA A 22 10.97 7.48 9.09
CA ALA A 22 10.72 6.06 9.27
C ALA A 22 10.23 5.74 10.71
N GLU A 23 10.89 6.27 11.72
CA GLU A 23 10.53 6.06 13.14
C GLU A 23 9.16 6.69 13.48
N GLY A 24 8.84 7.87 12.93
CA GLY A 24 7.57 8.56 13.16
C GLY A 24 6.41 8.11 12.26
N PHE A 25 6.68 7.29 11.24
CA PHE A 25 5.74 6.98 10.16
C PHE A 25 4.41 6.38 10.66
N ASP A 26 4.48 5.36 11.50
CA ASP A 26 3.30 4.66 11.99
C ASP A 26 2.46 5.54 12.93
N ALA A 27 3.09 6.31 13.81
CA ALA A 27 2.39 7.25 14.69
C ALA A 27 1.67 8.35 13.88
N LEU A 28 2.32 8.89 12.85
CA LEU A 28 1.74 9.92 11.98
C LEU A 28 0.57 9.38 11.15
N ARG A 29 0.71 8.22 10.55
CA ARG A 29 -0.27 7.64 9.61
C ARG A 29 -1.40 6.91 10.31
N PHE A 30 -1.09 6.15 11.37
CA PHE A 30 -2.00 5.22 12.04
C PHE A 30 -2.18 5.48 13.53
N GLY A 31 -1.61 6.58 14.06
CA GLY A 31 -1.83 7.00 15.44
C GLY A 31 -3.28 7.38 15.73
N GLY A 32 -3.67 7.20 17.00
CA GLY A 32 -5.01 7.48 17.49
C GLY A 32 -6.08 6.46 17.03
N PRO A 33 -7.31 6.61 17.58
CA PRO A 33 -8.36 5.60 17.37
C PRO A 33 -8.81 5.48 15.90
N ILE A 34 -8.82 6.58 15.15
CA ILE A 34 -9.17 6.55 13.72
C ILE A 34 -8.07 5.86 12.92
N GLY A 35 -6.79 6.16 13.20
CA GLY A 35 -5.67 5.51 12.53
C GLY A 35 -5.65 4.00 12.76
N GLN A 36 -5.90 3.55 13.99
CA GLN A 36 -6.03 2.14 14.30
C GLN A 36 -7.19 1.46 13.56
N TYR A 37 -8.35 2.08 13.53
CA TYR A 37 -9.50 1.57 12.79
C TYR A 37 -9.21 1.39 11.30
N LEU A 38 -8.48 2.34 10.68
CA LEU A 38 -8.05 2.25 9.29
C LEU A 38 -7.08 1.08 9.08
N LEU A 39 -6.13 0.91 10.00
CA LEU A 39 -5.16 -0.18 9.95
C LEU A 39 -5.84 -1.55 10.08
N GLU A 40 -6.74 -1.71 11.05
CA GLU A 40 -7.51 -2.94 11.26
C GLU A 40 -8.35 -3.30 10.03
N ALA A 41 -9.04 -2.31 9.44
CA ALA A 41 -9.83 -2.51 8.22
C ALA A 41 -8.96 -2.97 7.04
N GLN A 42 -7.78 -2.38 6.87
CA GLN A 42 -6.84 -2.78 5.82
C GLN A 42 -6.28 -4.18 6.06
N GLN A 43 -5.93 -4.52 7.30
CA GLN A 43 -5.41 -5.84 7.66
C GLN A 43 -6.47 -6.93 7.46
N ALA A 44 -7.72 -6.67 7.83
CA ALA A 44 -8.82 -7.61 7.63
C ALA A 44 -9.02 -7.92 6.15
N LEU A 45 -9.06 -6.90 5.28
CA LEU A 45 -9.14 -7.08 3.83
C LEU A 45 -7.95 -7.86 3.27
N LEU A 46 -6.73 -7.58 3.74
CA LEU A 46 -5.53 -8.28 3.30
C LEU A 46 -5.56 -9.77 3.68
N LEU A 47 -5.91 -10.08 4.92
CA LEU A 47 -5.97 -11.46 5.39
C LEU A 47 -7.06 -12.26 4.66
N ASP A 48 -8.21 -11.66 4.41
CA ASP A 48 -9.28 -12.25 3.61
C ASP A 48 -8.82 -12.48 2.15
N ALA A 49 -8.17 -11.49 1.56
CA ALA A 49 -7.65 -11.55 0.19
C ALA A 49 -6.62 -12.67 -0.01
N ILE A 50 -5.91 -13.12 1.03
CA ILE A 50 -4.86 -14.15 0.95
C ILE A 50 -5.32 -15.49 1.52
N ALA A 51 -6.50 -15.56 2.12
CA ALA A 51 -6.97 -16.73 2.86
C ALA A 51 -6.90 -18.04 2.05
N PRO A 52 -6.41 -19.16 2.66
CA PRO A 52 -5.68 -19.22 3.93
C PRO A 52 -4.21 -18.77 3.74
N PRO A 53 -3.68 -17.87 4.61
CA PRO A 53 -2.29 -17.37 4.47
C PRO A 53 -1.23 -18.38 4.95
N ALA A 54 -1.59 -19.29 5.86
CA ALA A 54 -0.66 -20.24 6.46
C ALA A 54 0.12 -21.07 5.42
N GLY A 55 1.45 -21.06 5.54
CA GLY A 55 2.36 -21.77 4.64
C GLY A 55 2.53 -21.14 3.25
N ARG A 56 1.81 -20.07 2.90
CA ARG A 56 1.98 -19.34 1.64
C ARG A 56 3.27 -18.51 1.66
N ARG A 57 4.00 -18.54 0.56
CA ARG A 57 5.13 -17.64 0.33
C ARG A 57 4.60 -16.31 -0.18
N VAL A 58 4.69 -15.29 0.66
CA VAL A 58 4.16 -13.95 0.36
C VAL A 58 5.30 -12.95 0.25
N LEU A 59 5.28 -12.15 -0.83
CA LEU A 59 6.18 -11.01 -1.03
C LEU A 59 5.38 -9.71 -0.81
N ASP A 60 5.78 -8.91 0.18
CA ASP A 60 5.21 -7.59 0.45
C ASP A 60 6.13 -6.51 -0.13
N VAL A 61 5.72 -5.89 -1.23
CA VAL A 61 6.50 -4.92 -2.01
C VAL A 61 6.13 -3.50 -1.61
N GLY A 62 7.14 -2.72 -1.21
CA GLY A 62 6.96 -1.44 -0.53
C GLY A 62 6.47 -1.65 0.90
N THR A 63 7.09 -2.60 1.59
CA THR A 63 6.66 -3.06 2.93
C THR A 63 6.73 -1.96 4.00
N GLY A 64 7.56 -0.92 3.78
CA GLY A 64 7.78 0.17 4.72
C GLY A 64 8.20 -0.34 6.11
N THR A 65 7.46 0.02 7.14
CA THR A 65 7.66 -0.43 8.53
C THR A 65 7.17 -1.86 8.80
N GLY A 66 6.83 -2.63 7.77
CA GLY A 66 6.52 -4.06 7.87
C GLY A 66 5.09 -4.40 8.28
N ARG A 67 4.15 -3.47 8.28
CA ARG A 67 2.79 -3.68 8.84
C ARG A 67 2.02 -4.81 8.17
N ALA A 68 1.99 -4.86 6.84
CA ALA A 68 1.34 -5.94 6.11
C ALA A 68 2.10 -7.25 6.26
N ALA A 69 3.43 -7.21 6.09
CA ALA A 69 4.31 -8.36 6.28
C ALA A 69 4.14 -9.02 7.65
N LEU A 70 4.12 -8.22 8.73
CA LEU A 70 3.97 -8.72 10.10
C LEU A 70 2.57 -9.29 10.38
N ALA A 71 1.51 -8.66 9.85
CA ALA A 71 0.16 -9.20 9.96
C ALA A 71 0.03 -10.58 9.27
N LEU A 72 0.63 -10.72 8.09
CA LEU A 72 0.65 -11.98 7.34
C LEU A 72 1.53 -13.04 8.02
N SER A 73 2.69 -12.66 8.55
CA SER A 73 3.56 -13.57 9.31
C SER A 73 2.85 -14.07 10.57
N ALA A 74 2.15 -13.20 11.30
CA ALA A 74 1.34 -13.60 12.45
C ALA A 74 0.20 -14.58 12.09
N ALA A 75 -0.29 -14.52 10.85
CA ALA A 75 -1.29 -15.44 10.32
C ALA A 75 -0.67 -16.73 9.71
N GLY A 76 0.64 -16.94 9.89
CA GLY A 76 1.35 -18.17 9.50
C GLY A 76 1.88 -18.18 8.04
N ALA A 77 1.89 -17.05 7.33
CA ALA A 77 2.54 -16.95 6.03
C ALA A 77 4.08 -16.90 6.17
N ILE A 78 4.78 -17.38 5.15
CA ILE A 78 6.24 -17.24 4.99
C ILE A 78 6.46 -15.94 4.22
N VAL A 79 6.85 -14.87 4.92
CA VAL A 79 6.82 -13.51 4.37
C VAL A 79 8.23 -12.97 4.13
N THR A 80 8.42 -12.42 2.94
CA THR A 80 9.53 -11.52 2.62
C THR A 80 8.97 -10.14 2.32
N GLY A 81 9.39 -9.12 3.07
CA GLY A 81 9.09 -7.72 2.78
C GLY A 81 10.26 -7.06 2.05
N VAL A 82 9.97 -6.30 1.02
CA VAL A 82 10.99 -5.51 0.32
C VAL A 82 10.61 -4.04 0.25
N ASP A 83 11.62 -3.18 0.38
CA ASP A 83 11.48 -1.72 0.24
C ASP A 83 12.77 -1.13 -0.30
N ALA A 84 12.69 0.04 -0.92
CA ALA A 84 13.88 0.76 -1.38
C ALA A 84 14.61 1.47 -0.23
N SER A 85 13.95 1.71 0.92
CA SER A 85 14.49 2.37 2.10
C SER A 85 15.02 1.37 3.13
N ALA A 86 16.32 1.41 3.36
CA ALA A 86 16.97 0.63 4.42
C ALA A 86 16.50 1.08 5.81
N GLU A 87 16.16 2.34 6.00
CA GLU A 87 15.68 2.95 7.23
C GLU A 87 14.29 2.40 7.61
N MET A 88 13.38 2.34 6.64
CA MET A 88 12.07 1.69 6.82
C MET A 88 12.23 0.22 7.20
N LEU A 89 13.10 -0.50 6.52
CA LEU A 89 13.35 -1.92 6.81
C LEU A 89 14.02 -2.14 8.17
N ALA A 90 14.82 -1.20 8.67
CA ALA A 90 15.35 -1.26 10.04
C ALA A 90 14.22 -1.24 11.07
N VAL A 91 13.23 -0.35 10.90
CA VAL A 91 12.02 -0.29 11.75
C VAL A 91 11.21 -1.58 11.61
N ALA A 92 11.04 -2.11 10.39
CA ALA A 92 10.32 -3.36 10.17
C ALA A 92 10.96 -4.56 10.90
N ARG A 93 12.30 -4.67 10.86
CA ARG A 93 13.05 -5.71 11.57
C ARG A 93 12.92 -5.57 13.09
N GLN A 94 12.95 -4.34 13.60
CA GLN A 94 12.72 -4.08 15.02
C GLN A 94 11.32 -4.54 15.43
N HIS A 95 10.27 -4.16 14.70
CA HIS A 95 8.90 -4.59 14.98
C HIS A 95 8.72 -6.12 14.90
N ALA A 96 9.40 -6.79 13.96
CA ALA A 96 9.38 -8.24 13.87
C ALA A 96 9.98 -8.88 15.13
N THR A 97 11.12 -8.38 15.57
CA THR A 97 11.82 -8.86 16.79
C THR A 97 10.96 -8.66 18.03
N GLU A 98 10.40 -7.46 18.22
CA GLU A 98 9.54 -7.11 19.36
C GLU A 98 8.30 -8.00 19.46
N ARG A 99 7.78 -8.46 18.31
CA ARG A 99 6.58 -9.31 18.23
C ARG A 99 6.89 -10.81 18.14
N GLY A 100 8.17 -11.19 18.09
CA GLY A 100 8.58 -12.58 17.93
C GLY A 100 8.14 -13.21 16.60
N LEU A 101 8.08 -12.41 15.52
CA LEU A 101 7.62 -12.84 14.20
C LEU A 101 8.79 -13.12 13.24
N SER A 102 8.63 -14.15 12.40
CA SER A 102 9.65 -14.61 11.45
C SER A 102 9.38 -14.08 10.04
N ALA A 103 9.51 -12.77 9.83
CA ALA A 103 9.49 -12.16 8.51
C ALA A 103 10.91 -11.73 8.11
N THR A 104 11.27 -11.88 6.82
CA THR A 104 12.54 -11.39 6.27
C THR A 104 12.33 -10.05 5.58
N PHE A 105 13.37 -9.19 5.57
CA PHE A 105 13.27 -7.85 5.00
C PHE A 105 14.54 -7.51 4.21
N ASP A 106 14.39 -7.23 2.91
CA ASP A 106 15.49 -6.99 2.00
C ASP A 106 15.29 -5.69 1.20
N VAL A 107 16.40 -4.98 0.93
CA VAL A 107 16.37 -3.79 0.07
C VAL A 107 16.19 -4.22 -1.37
N ALA A 108 15.14 -3.70 -2.04
CA ALA A 108 14.92 -3.97 -3.45
C ALA A 108 14.16 -2.83 -4.14
N ASP A 109 14.37 -2.71 -5.45
CA ASP A 109 13.58 -1.83 -6.30
C ASP A 109 12.34 -2.59 -6.82
N ALA A 110 11.16 -2.01 -6.58
CA ALA A 110 9.89 -2.56 -7.05
C ALA A 110 9.77 -2.65 -8.59
N HIS A 111 10.62 -1.91 -9.32
CA HIS A 111 10.66 -1.96 -10.78
C HIS A 111 11.58 -3.07 -11.34
N ALA A 112 12.33 -3.76 -10.47
CA ALA A 112 13.24 -4.85 -10.83
C ALA A 112 13.42 -5.78 -9.63
N LEU A 113 12.39 -6.58 -9.33
CA LEU A 113 12.37 -7.45 -8.16
C LEU A 113 13.39 -8.60 -8.29
N PRO A 114 14.26 -8.84 -7.28
CA PRO A 114 15.31 -9.86 -7.33
C PRO A 114 14.78 -11.28 -7.08
N PHE A 115 13.63 -11.59 -7.65
CA PHE A 115 12.97 -12.90 -7.53
C PHE A 115 12.73 -13.50 -8.91
N GLY A 116 12.86 -14.81 -9.02
CA GLY A 116 12.57 -15.54 -10.26
C GLY A 116 11.08 -15.50 -10.63
N ASP A 117 10.78 -15.73 -11.89
CA ASP A 117 9.42 -15.80 -12.38
C ASP A 117 8.62 -16.86 -11.61
N ARG A 118 7.41 -16.49 -11.19
CA ARG A 118 6.48 -17.38 -10.46
C ARG A 118 7.10 -18.09 -9.24
N SER A 119 8.09 -17.46 -8.60
CA SER A 119 8.77 -18.02 -7.42
C SER A 119 8.03 -17.76 -6.11
N ILE A 120 7.06 -16.85 -6.11
CA ILE A 120 6.28 -16.41 -4.96
C ILE A 120 4.81 -16.82 -5.18
N ASP A 121 4.11 -17.27 -4.14
CA ASP A 121 2.70 -17.64 -4.27
C ASP A 121 1.81 -16.41 -4.44
N VAL A 122 2.02 -15.39 -3.61
CA VAL A 122 1.24 -14.15 -3.59
C VAL A 122 2.15 -12.95 -3.46
N SER A 123 1.99 -11.95 -4.32
CA SER A 123 2.60 -10.64 -4.12
C SER A 123 1.57 -9.64 -3.61
N VAL A 124 2.00 -8.85 -2.64
CA VAL A 124 1.21 -7.77 -2.02
C VAL A 124 1.90 -6.44 -2.28
N CYS A 125 1.13 -5.39 -2.56
CA CYS A 125 1.63 -4.03 -2.71
C CYS A 125 0.59 -3.05 -2.19
N LEU A 126 0.76 -2.57 -0.96
CA LEU A 126 -0.20 -1.69 -0.30
C LEU A 126 0.38 -0.31 -0.06
N ARG A 127 -0.40 0.73 -0.42
CA ARG A 127 -0.06 2.16 -0.18
C ARG A 127 1.22 2.64 -0.86
N MET A 128 1.72 1.92 -1.87
CA MET A 128 2.96 2.23 -2.57
C MET A 128 2.74 2.70 -4.01
N LEU A 129 1.82 2.10 -4.79
CA LEU A 129 1.66 2.41 -6.23
C LEU A 129 1.42 3.89 -6.53
N MET A 130 0.83 4.62 -5.59
CA MET A 130 0.58 6.06 -5.71
C MET A 130 1.87 6.90 -5.68
N HIS A 131 2.97 6.35 -5.18
CA HIS A 131 4.25 7.02 -4.96
C HIS A 131 5.37 6.57 -5.90
N VAL A 132 5.17 5.53 -6.71
CA VAL A 132 6.21 5.05 -7.63
C VAL A 132 6.16 5.77 -8.97
N PRO A 133 7.31 6.06 -9.61
CA PRO A 133 7.34 6.76 -10.90
C PRO A 133 6.65 5.97 -12.01
N ASP A 134 6.99 4.71 -12.18
CA ASP A 134 6.43 3.80 -13.19
C ASP A 134 5.66 2.67 -12.50
N TRP A 135 4.41 2.96 -12.15
CA TRP A 135 3.55 2.01 -11.49
C TRP A 135 3.21 0.79 -12.38
N GLN A 136 3.18 0.96 -13.71
CA GLN A 136 2.89 -0.13 -14.64
C GLN A 136 3.99 -1.19 -14.58
N ARG A 137 5.25 -0.75 -14.59
CA ARG A 137 6.41 -1.62 -14.46
C ARG A 137 6.40 -2.34 -13.11
N CYS A 138 6.05 -1.62 -12.04
CA CYS A 138 5.92 -2.23 -10.72
C CYS A 138 4.85 -3.34 -10.71
N VAL A 139 3.65 -3.09 -11.25
CA VAL A 139 2.58 -4.11 -11.36
C VAL A 139 3.04 -5.28 -12.25
N SER A 140 3.78 -5.01 -13.32
CA SER A 140 4.34 -6.06 -14.19
C SER A 140 5.30 -6.97 -13.44
N GLU A 141 6.17 -6.42 -12.58
CA GLU A 141 7.08 -7.19 -11.74
C GLU A 141 6.34 -8.02 -10.68
N LEU A 142 5.31 -7.43 -10.02
CA LEU A 142 4.43 -8.19 -9.13
C LEU A 142 3.82 -9.41 -9.85
N CYS A 143 3.32 -9.21 -11.07
CA CYS A 143 2.76 -10.29 -11.88
C CYS A 143 3.82 -11.32 -12.30
N ARG A 144 5.03 -10.88 -12.67
CA ARG A 144 6.12 -11.77 -13.08
C ARG A 144 6.51 -12.74 -11.98
N VAL A 145 6.71 -12.23 -10.77
CA VAL A 145 7.18 -13.03 -9.64
C VAL A 145 6.08 -13.88 -9.02
N SER A 146 4.81 -13.52 -9.21
CA SER A 146 3.65 -14.22 -8.61
C SER A 146 3.24 -15.44 -9.42
N ARG A 147 3.06 -16.56 -8.73
CA ARG A 147 2.55 -17.80 -9.31
C ARG A 147 1.04 -17.85 -9.35
N TRP A 148 0.38 -17.32 -8.34
CA TRP A 148 -1.05 -17.49 -8.15
C TRP A 148 -1.81 -16.16 -8.06
N ARG A 149 -1.44 -15.27 -7.13
CA ARG A 149 -2.27 -14.10 -6.78
C ARG A 149 -1.45 -12.83 -6.62
N VAL A 150 -2.05 -11.71 -7.01
CA VAL A 150 -1.55 -10.36 -6.75
C VAL A 150 -2.62 -9.60 -5.98
N VAL A 151 -2.24 -8.95 -4.87
CA VAL A 151 -3.09 -8.06 -4.07
C VAL A 151 -2.44 -6.69 -4.04
N LEU A 152 -3.15 -5.67 -4.48
CA LEU A 152 -2.63 -4.31 -4.51
C LEU A 152 -3.71 -3.28 -4.16
N ASP A 153 -3.29 -2.12 -3.62
CA ASP A 153 -4.20 -1.01 -3.39
C ASP A 153 -3.70 0.29 -4.01
N PHE A 154 -4.63 1.18 -4.27
CA PHE A 154 -4.35 2.51 -4.80
C PHE A 154 -5.52 3.48 -4.54
N PRO A 155 -5.26 4.80 -4.47
CA PRO A 155 -6.31 5.80 -4.43
C PRO A 155 -7.06 5.83 -5.77
N ALA A 156 -8.39 5.69 -5.70
CA ALA A 156 -9.23 5.67 -6.89
C ALA A 156 -9.34 7.04 -7.56
N ARG A 157 -9.31 7.08 -8.90
CA ARG A 157 -9.50 8.30 -9.68
C ARG A 157 -10.92 8.88 -9.52
N LEU A 158 -11.93 8.01 -9.41
CA LEU A 158 -13.31 8.39 -9.09
C LEU A 158 -13.52 8.34 -7.58
N SER A 159 -12.98 9.32 -6.85
CA SER A 159 -13.14 9.44 -5.41
C SER A 159 -12.75 10.85 -4.96
N PHE A 160 -13.02 11.17 -3.70
CA PHE A 160 -12.51 12.41 -3.08
C PHE A 160 -10.97 12.49 -3.06
N ALA A 161 -10.26 11.35 -3.17
CA ALA A 161 -8.81 11.32 -3.28
C ALA A 161 -8.30 12.06 -4.54
N TRP A 162 -9.09 12.14 -5.63
CA TRP A 162 -8.74 12.95 -6.79
C TRP A 162 -8.68 14.45 -6.45
N ALA A 163 -9.68 14.97 -5.75
CA ALA A 163 -9.71 16.38 -5.35
C ALA A 163 -8.57 16.70 -4.37
N GLU A 164 -8.32 15.81 -3.40
CA GLU A 164 -7.20 15.93 -2.46
C GLU A 164 -5.84 15.89 -3.19
N SER A 165 -5.63 14.95 -4.10
CA SER A 165 -4.41 14.84 -4.91
C SER A 165 -4.17 16.10 -5.74
N THR A 166 -5.22 16.64 -6.34
CA THR A 166 -5.15 17.88 -7.14
C THR A 166 -4.80 19.07 -6.24
N GLY A 167 -5.45 19.19 -5.09
CA GLY A 167 -5.15 20.24 -4.10
C GLY A 167 -3.70 20.19 -3.60
N ARG A 168 -3.15 18.98 -3.34
CA ARG A 168 -1.75 18.78 -2.94
C ARG A 168 -0.76 19.19 -4.04
N ARG A 169 -1.06 18.91 -5.31
CA ARG A 169 -0.22 19.34 -6.45
C ARG A 169 -0.19 20.87 -6.57
N VAL A 170 -1.35 21.51 -6.46
CA VAL A 170 -1.43 22.99 -6.46
C VAL A 170 -0.68 23.57 -5.27
N ALA A 171 -0.82 23.00 -4.07
CA ALA A 171 -0.08 23.45 -2.89
C ALA A 171 1.46 23.27 -3.06
N ALA A 172 1.89 22.18 -3.67
CA ALA A 172 3.31 21.95 -3.99
C ALA A 172 3.85 22.97 -5.01
N SER A 173 3.06 23.34 -6.04
CA SER A 173 3.47 24.34 -7.03
C SER A 173 3.65 25.76 -6.47
N VAL A 174 3.04 26.05 -5.32
CA VAL A 174 3.21 27.32 -4.58
C VAL A 174 4.19 27.19 -3.40
N GLY A 175 5.05 26.16 -3.41
CA GLY A 175 6.15 26.00 -2.44
C GLY A 175 5.76 25.41 -1.08
N ARG A 176 4.52 24.92 -0.90
CA ARG A 176 4.15 24.20 0.33
C ARG A 176 4.74 22.78 0.32
N LYS A 177 5.32 22.36 1.44
CA LYS A 177 5.79 20.98 1.63
C LYS A 177 4.59 20.03 1.70
N THR A 178 4.19 19.49 0.58
CA THR A 178 3.14 18.47 0.49
C THR A 178 3.69 17.27 -0.28
N GLU A 179 3.29 16.05 0.11
CA GLU A 179 3.60 14.84 -0.64
C GLU A 179 2.55 14.68 -1.75
N PRO A 180 2.89 14.99 -3.03
CA PRO A 180 1.97 14.71 -4.12
C PRO A 180 1.85 13.20 -4.29
N TYR A 181 0.63 12.71 -4.56
CA TYR A 181 0.40 11.32 -4.88
C TYR A 181 -0.46 11.17 -6.13
N ARG A 182 -0.37 10.01 -6.76
CA ARG A 182 -1.11 9.71 -7.97
C ARG A 182 -2.40 8.97 -7.62
N VAL A 183 -3.49 9.30 -8.32
CA VAL A 183 -4.72 8.51 -8.32
C VAL A 183 -4.77 7.67 -9.60
N LEU A 184 -5.22 6.42 -9.50
CA LEU A 184 -5.24 5.50 -10.63
C LEU A 184 -6.69 5.16 -11.01
N ALA A 185 -6.90 4.87 -12.31
CA ALA A 185 -8.15 4.31 -12.76
C ALA A 185 -8.10 2.78 -12.70
N GLU A 186 -9.13 2.17 -12.16
CA GLU A 186 -9.21 0.71 -11.98
C GLU A 186 -9.02 -0.05 -13.28
N ARG A 187 -9.60 0.46 -14.38
CA ARG A 187 -9.47 -0.14 -15.72
C ARG A 187 -8.02 -0.19 -16.20
N ASP A 188 -7.22 0.82 -15.85
CA ASP A 188 -5.82 0.90 -16.29
C ASP A 188 -4.98 -0.13 -15.52
N VAL A 189 -5.21 -0.26 -14.19
CA VAL A 189 -4.56 -1.29 -13.35
C VAL A 189 -5.00 -2.69 -13.79
N ALA A 190 -6.29 -2.92 -13.99
CA ALA A 190 -6.83 -4.20 -14.46
C ALA A 190 -6.27 -4.56 -15.86
N GLY A 191 -6.05 -3.57 -16.73
CA GLY A 191 -5.42 -3.77 -18.03
C GLY A 191 -3.99 -4.30 -17.94
N VAL A 192 -3.18 -3.74 -17.04
CA VAL A 192 -1.81 -4.24 -16.81
C VAL A 192 -1.84 -5.65 -16.22
N LEU A 193 -2.69 -5.93 -15.23
CA LEU A 193 -2.86 -7.27 -14.67
C LEU A 193 -3.25 -8.30 -15.75
N ALA A 194 -4.21 -7.94 -16.60
CA ALA A 194 -4.71 -8.80 -17.69
C ALA A 194 -3.63 -9.09 -18.75
N SER A 195 -2.78 -8.11 -19.10
CA SER A 195 -1.68 -8.31 -20.05
C SER A 195 -0.63 -9.33 -19.56
N HIS A 196 -0.59 -9.57 -18.25
CA HIS A 196 0.27 -10.59 -17.61
C HIS A 196 -0.47 -11.89 -17.23
N GLY A 197 -1.71 -12.08 -17.74
CA GLY A 197 -2.49 -13.28 -17.52
C GLY A 197 -3.17 -13.37 -16.14
N PHE A 198 -3.34 -12.24 -15.45
CA PHE A 198 -4.09 -12.16 -14.21
C PHE A 198 -5.48 -11.57 -14.46
N ARG A 199 -6.49 -12.17 -13.85
CA ARG A 199 -7.87 -11.69 -13.88
C ARG A 199 -8.24 -11.14 -12.52
N VAL A 200 -8.77 -9.92 -12.46
CA VAL A 200 -9.31 -9.34 -11.23
C VAL A 200 -10.52 -10.16 -10.77
N THR A 201 -10.45 -10.71 -9.58
CA THR A 201 -11.51 -11.54 -8.96
C THR A 201 -12.31 -10.76 -7.94
N THR A 202 -11.65 -9.81 -7.25
CA THR A 202 -12.29 -9.00 -6.21
C THR A 202 -11.80 -7.56 -6.29
N THR A 203 -12.71 -6.63 -6.12
CA THR A 203 -12.42 -5.20 -5.96
C THR A 203 -13.17 -4.70 -4.73
N SER A 204 -12.43 -4.29 -3.72
CA SER A 204 -12.96 -3.73 -2.47
C SER A 204 -12.63 -2.26 -2.35
N ARG A 205 -13.56 -1.46 -1.86
CA ARG A 205 -13.39 -0.03 -1.62
C ARG A 205 -13.62 0.26 -0.14
N GLN A 206 -12.84 1.15 0.46
CA GLN A 206 -12.87 1.28 1.92
C GLN A 206 -13.71 2.46 2.39
N PHE A 207 -13.31 3.70 2.10
CA PHE A 207 -13.90 4.90 2.69
C PHE A 207 -14.39 5.84 1.59
N VAL A 208 -15.55 6.44 1.76
CA VAL A 208 -16.05 7.47 0.85
C VAL A 208 -15.45 8.82 1.20
N LEU A 209 -15.50 9.20 2.48
CA LEU A 209 -15.01 10.50 2.93
C LEU A 209 -13.48 10.51 3.11
N PRO A 210 -12.84 11.67 2.90
CA PRO A 210 -11.39 11.81 3.12
C PRO A 210 -10.98 11.42 4.54
N ILE A 211 -9.90 10.65 4.66
CA ILE A 211 -9.35 10.23 5.96
C ILE A 211 -9.00 11.44 6.85
N ALA A 212 -8.57 12.55 6.25
CA ALA A 212 -8.30 13.79 6.96
C ALA A 212 -9.53 14.29 7.71
N LEU A 213 -10.74 14.19 7.11
CA LEU A 213 -11.98 14.58 7.77
C LEU A 213 -12.25 13.70 9.00
N HIS A 214 -12.13 12.38 8.86
CA HIS A 214 -12.31 11.45 9.99
C HIS A 214 -11.34 11.73 11.14
N LYS A 215 -10.06 12.02 10.82
CA LYS A 215 -9.04 12.39 11.81
C LYS A 215 -9.35 13.73 12.48
N THR A 216 -9.85 14.70 11.74
CA THR A 216 -10.23 16.02 12.29
C THR A 216 -11.41 15.92 13.24
N VAL A 217 -12.43 15.13 12.90
CA VAL A 217 -13.59 14.86 13.77
C VAL A 217 -13.18 14.01 14.98
N GLY A 218 -12.25 13.04 14.81
CA GLY A 218 -11.66 12.25 15.89
C GLY A 218 -12.62 11.26 16.55
N SER A 219 -13.82 11.07 16.02
CA SER A 219 -14.87 10.21 16.59
C SER A 219 -15.03 8.92 15.80
N LEU A 220 -14.77 7.76 16.43
CA LEU A 220 -15.02 6.44 15.84
C LEU A 220 -16.51 6.22 15.56
N GLY A 221 -17.41 6.68 16.47
CA GLY A 221 -18.85 6.57 16.29
C GLY A 221 -19.32 7.31 15.04
N PHE A 222 -18.83 8.54 14.85
CA PHE A 222 -19.09 9.31 13.63
C PHE A 222 -18.55 8.57 12.39
N THR A 223 -17.28 8.17 12.42
CA THR A 223 -16.64 7.49 11.29
C THR A 223 -17.39 6.25 10.85
N ARG A 224 -17.70 5.36 11.81
CA ARG A 224 -18.44 4.12 11.51
C ARG A 224 -19.88 4.39 11.05
N GLY A 225 -20.55 5.34 11.67
CA GLY A 225 -21.93 5.69 11.33
C GLY A 225 -22.07 6.28 9.96
N ILE A 226 -21.24 7.28 9.62
CA ILE A 226 -21.31 7.94 8.32
C ILE A 226 -20.88 7.02 7.17
N GLU A 227 -19.77 6.28 7.32
CA GLU A 227 -19.31 5.37 6.27
C GLU A 227 -20.32 4.23 6.03
N ARG A 228 -20.92 3.68 7.10
CA ARG A 228 -22.01 2.69 6.96
C ARG A 228 -23.22 3.25 6.24
N SER A 229 -23.61 4.49 6.52
CA SER A 229 -24.73 5.15 5.84
C SER A 229 -24.46 5.34 4.36
N LEU A 230 -23.23 5.76 4.02
CA LEU A 230 -22.78 5.94 2.63
C LEU A 230 -22.68 4.61 1.88
N ASP A 231 -22.30 3.54 2.57
CA ASP A 231 -22.28 2.18 2.01
C ASP A 231 -23.69 1.65 1.73
N LEU A 232 -24.64 1.86 2.65
CA LEU A 232 -26.03 1.44 2.48
C LEU A 232 -26.72 2.06 1.26
N ILE A 233 -26.36 3.30 0.89
CA ILE A 233 -26.86 3.96 -0.33
C ILE A 233 -25.99 3.69 -1.56
N GLY A 234 -24.99 2.79 -1.43
CA GLY A 234 -24.14 2.35 -2.53
C GLY A 234 -23.01 3.30 -2.94
N LEU A 235 -22.82 4.43 -2.24
CA LEU A 235 -21.79 5.41 -2.58
C LEU A 235 -20.37 4.85 -2.40
N ASN A 236 -20.16 3.93 -1.47
CA ASN A 236 -18.86 3.29 -1.30
C ASN A 236 -18.42 2.53 -2.57
N ARG A 237 -19.36 1.87 -3.26
CA ARG A 237 -19.08 1.16 -4.52
C ARG A 237 -18.65 2.08 -5.66
N LEU A 238 -19.01 3.36 -5.60
CA LEU A 238 -18.70 4.34 -6.65
C LEU A 238 -17.49 5.22 -6.30
N LEU A 239 -17.45 5.71 -5.06
CA LEU A 239 -16.52 6.76 -4.61
C LEU A 239 -15.54 6.32 -3.54
N GLY A 240 -15.64 5.09 -3.04
CA GLY A 240 -14.75 4.58 -1.98
C GLY A 240 -13.28 4.53 -2.41
N SER A 241 -12.39 4.87 -1.47
CA SER A 241 -10.93 4.89 -1.68
C SER A 241 -10.21 4.68 -0.33
N PRO A 242 -9.09 3.93 -0.29
CA PRO A 242 -8.45 3.26 -1.43
C PRO A 242 -9.28 2.10 -1.99
N VAL A 243 -8.93 1.74 -3.23
CA VAL A 243 -9.40 0.52 -3.89
C VAL A 243 -8.36 -0.56 -3.64
N THR A 244 -8.79 -1.72 -3.14
CA THR A 244 -7.98 -2.93 -3.08
C THR A 244 -8.44 -3.89 -4.17
N MET A 245 -7.53 -4.30 -5.03
CA MET A 245 -7.76 -5.31 -6.07
C MET A 245 -7.06 -6.61 -5.74
N VAL A 246 -7.78 -7.71 -5.93
CA VAL A 246 -7.25 -9.07 -5.89
C VAL A 246 -7.34 -9.63 -7.31
N ALA A 247 -6.23 -10.08 -7.85
CA ALA A 247 -6.17 -10.69 -9.16
C ALA A 247 -5.49 -12.06 -9.09
N GLU A 248 -6.01 -13.01 -9.86
CA GLU A 248 -5.55 -14.39 -9.92
C GLU A 248 -5.18 -14.79 -11.34
N ARG A 249 -4.20 -15.69 -11.43
CA ARG A 249 -3.78 -16.28 -12.69
C ARG A 249 -4.58 -17.55 -12.98
#